data_d0e3d8aa9325b4eb7574f043040b5d4d
#
_entry.id   d0e3d8aa9325b4eb7574f043040b5d4d
#
_cell.length_a   1.000
_cell.length_b   1.000
_cell.length_c   1.000
_cell.angle_alpha   90.00
_cell.angle_beta   90.00
_cell.angle_gamma   90.00
#
_symmetry.space_group_name_H-M   'P 1'
#
loop_
_entity.id
_entity.type
_entity.pdbx_description
1 polymer ?
#
loop_
_entity_poly.entity_id
_entity_poly.type
_entity_poly.pdbx_seq_one_letter_code
_entity_poly.pdbx_strand_id
1 'polypeptide(L)'
;MTLHSAAEYLLIMKRVLHNQQAAAGAAQPLWRNRDFVLASGARFIATAGMGAVIISVMLHLQNLAAAGQTAIAGPWLVAAYLLCSALPLVLLAPWAGRLADTRDSRTLATASSVVSAAAVAGMGLGMQYLDNYLPVLFAMTFLLDTAQAVAGPTWQALLPRIVGEARTPRALGTMQATIMIAGMVGPAAGGLLSGWGGSGLVFAVASGCYLAMGAGAMLIRTRRGTAAERVGKEDPALLDGLRLIRRDGLVWALVLGALFFITVGEATNVLEVFLARDVLGATETQYGLLAASFGLGMASGAGLASRIGTPPTRLRALLVSMALTSALLGIMSLVPNMELLFVAYTAMGVTCGVLNACFGAIAIMRIPETGRGQAMAIIGGMTRAVTIGALALGGLLGALLPIRVSFLVAGVGGVLAALAVTAYVLPRYGREGAAAAVPAAATLGAATSVDGAAASGGQQEAVADQVPHFGEESGAEGPGVPVLAPAQERLQGTGDLPDGQVAVAR
;
A
#
# COMPACT_ATOMS: atom_id res chain seq x y z
N MET A 1 31.34 -29.35 34.59
CA MET A 1 30.71 -28.40 33.64
C MET A 1 31.10 -28.92 32.27
N THR A 2 30.17 -29.55 31.56
CA THR A 2 30.45 -30.28 30.32
C THR A 2 30.54 -29.32 29.14
N LEU A 3 31.40 -29.59 28.18
CA LEU A 3 31.60 -28.80 26.94
C LEU A 3 30.27 -28.46 26.21
N HIS A 4 29.22 -29.26 26.40
CA HIS A 4 27.90 -29.07 25.87
C HIS A 4 27.17 -27.83 26.48
N SER A 5 27.32 -27.63 27.80
CA SER A 5 26.75 -26.47 28.53
C SER A 5 27.41 -25.14 28.13
N ALA A 6 28.70 -25.16 27.81
CA ALA A 6 29.41 -23.95 27.36
C ALA A 6 29.00 -23.52 25.96
N ALA A 7 28.72 -24.45 25.05
CA ALA A 7 28.24 -24.15 23.69
C ALA A 7 26.81 -23.59 23.71
N GLU A 8 25.91 -24.10 24.55
CA GLU A 8 24.57 -23.53 24.73
C GLU A 8 24.61 -22.14 25.35
N TYR A 9 25.45 -21.90 26.34
CA TYR A 9 25.65 -20.58 26.94
C TYR A 9 26.17 -19.56 25.92
N LEU A 10 27.12 -19.96 25.07
CA LEU A 10 27.62 -19.10 23.97
C LEU A 10 26.56 -18.78 22.92
N LEU A 11 25.68 -19.75 22.58
CA LEU A 11 24.56 -19.55 21.67
C LEU A 11 23.50 -18.62 22.25
N ILE A 12 23.16 -18.77 23.52
CA ILE A 12 22.21 -17.88 24.22
C ILE A 12 22.80 -16.48 24.34
N MET A 13 24.06 -16.34 24.72
CA MET A 13 24.75 -15.04 24.83
C MET A 13 24.86 -14.34 23.47
N LYS A 14 25.13 -15.11 22.39
CA LYS A 14 25.12 -14.60 21.02
C LYS A 14 23.74 -14.10 20.59
N ARG A 15 22.67 -14.83 20.95
CA ARG A 15 21.28 -14.40 20.71
C ARG A 15 20.91 -13.14 21.53
N VAL A 16 21.30 -13.08 22.79
CA VAL A 16 21.03 -11.90 23.65
C VAL A 16 21.78 -10.67 23.14
N LEU A 17 23.07 -10.81 22.78
CA LEU A 17 23.86 -9.73 22.20
C LEU A 17 23.30 -9.28 20.84
N HIS A 18 22.90 -10.22 20.00
CA HIS A 18 22.25 -9.91 18.72
C HIS A 18 20.93 -9.16 18.90
N ASN A 19 20.10 -9.58 19.88
CA ASN A 19 18.85 -8.90 20.22
C ASN A 19 19.09 -7.51 20.83
N GLN A 20 20.11 -7.33 21.66
CA GLN A 20 20.48 -6.02 22.21
C GLN A 20 21.02 -5.08 21.13
N GLN A 21 21.83 -5.58 20.20
CA GLN A 21 22.30 -4.80 19.04
C GLN A 21 21.15 -4.43 18.10
N ALA A 22 20.21 -5.33 17.88
CA ALA A 22 18.99 -5.09 17.09
C ALA A 22 18.11 -4.01 17.78
N ALA A 23 17.92 -4.09 19.09
CA ALA A 23 17.16 -3.11 19.86
C ALA A 23 17.85 -1.73 19.90
N ALA A 24 19.16 -1.66 20.10
CA ALA A 24 19.95 -0.44 20.03
C ALA A 24 19.95 0.18 18.63
N GLY A 25 20.03 -0.66 17.59
CA GLY A 25 19.88 -0.25 16.19
C GLY A 25 18.49 0.30 15.86
N ALA A 26 17.43 -0.28 16.45
CA ALA A 26 16.06 0.18 16.28
C ALA A 26 15.80 1.57 16.91
N ALA A 27 16.52 1.95 17.94
CA ALA A 27 16.39 3.23 18.62
C ALA A 27 17.01 4.41 17.86
N GLN A 28 17.92 4.18 16.92
CA GLN A 28 18.54 5.26 16.16
C GLN A 28 17.57 5.89 15.16
N PRO A 29 17.51 7.23 15.05
CA PRO A 29 16.65 7.89 14.07
C PRO A 29 17.08 7.55 12.63
N LEU A 30 16.13 7.24 11.75
CA LEU A 30 16.38 6.87 10.35
C LEU A 30 17.13 7.95 9.57
N TRP A 31 16.97 9.21 9.94
CA TRP A 31 17.59 10.37 9.31
C TRP A 31 19.11 10.43 9.50
N ARG A 32 19.69 9.68 10.43
CA ARG A 32 21.15 9.55 10.59
C ARG A 32 21.77 8.58 9.58
N ASN A 33 20.95 7.75 8.93
CA ASN A 33 21.41 6.85 7.87
C ASN A 33 21.42 7.61 6.53
N ARG A 34 22.62 7.93 6.03
CA ARG A 34 22.82 8.67 4.78
C ARG A 34 22.12 8.00 3.60
N ASP A 35 22.27 6.68 3.46
CA ASP A 35 21.69 5.94 2.33
C ASP A 35 20.15 5.96 2.38
N PHE A 36 19.55 5.93 3.59
CA PHE A 36 18.11 6.08 3.75
C PHE A 36 17.61 7.47 3.34
N VAL A 37 18.33 8.53 3.75
CA VAL A 37 17.99 9.92 3.39
C VAL A 37 18.08 10.11 1.88
N LEU A 38 19.14 9.59 1.25
CA LEU A 38 19.32 9.65 -0.20
C LEU A 38 18.20 8.87 -0.94
N ALA A 39 17.86 7.67 -0.47
CA ALA A 39 16.79 6.88 -1.04
C ALA A 39 15.42 7.56 -0.92
N SER A 40 15.11 8.10 0.27
CA SER A 40 13.85 8.81 0.52
C SER A 40 13.75 10.10 -0.27
N GLY A 41 14.83 10.88 -0.32
CA GLY A 41 14.91 12.12 -1.11
C GLY A 41 14.79 11.86 -2.61
N ALA A 42 15.48 10.86 -3.11
CA ALA A 42 15.41 10.46 -4.52
C ALA A 42 13.97 10.03 -4.91
N ARG A 43 13.31 9.25 -4.06
CA ARG A 43 11.91 8.84 -4.27
C ARG A 43 10.95 10.02 -4.18
N PHE A 44 11.17 10.93 -3.23
CA PHE A 44 10.37 12.17 -3.13
C PHE A 44 10.41 12.97 -4.42
N ILE A 45 11.62 13.30 -4.88
CA ILE A 45 11.82 14.13 -6.08
C ILE A 45 11.23 13.47 -7.32
N ALA A 46 11.43 12.16 -7.51
CA ALA A 46 10.89 11.43 -8.65
C ALA A 46 9.35 11.35 -8.61
N THR A 47 8.76 11.11 -7.44
CA THR A 47 7.29 11.04 -7.29
C THR A 47 6.66 12.43 -7.50
N ALA A 48 7.28 13.49 -7.02
CA ALA A 48 6.84 14.86 -7.29
C ALA A 48 6.96 15.21 -8.78
N GLY A 49 8.07 14.84 -9.41
CA GLY A 49 8.24 14.99 -10.87
C GLY A 49 7.16 14.25 -11.67
N MET A 50 6.83 13.01 -11.28
CA MET A 50 5.75 12.23 -11.90
C MET A 50 4.39 12.94 -11.80
N GLY A 51 4.03 13.40 -10.58
CA GLY A 51 2.78 14.14 -10.36
C GLY A 51 2.71 15.41 -11.19
N ALA A 52 3.82 16.12 -11.33
CA ALA A 52 3.90 17.32 -12.17
C ALA A 52 3.68 17.01 -13.66
N VAL A 53 4.28 15.92 -14.17
CA VAL A 53 4.10 15.46 -15.56
C VAL A 53 2.64 15.10 -15.82
N ILE A 54 2.01 14.31 -14.95
CA ILE A 54 0.60 13.89 -15.11
C ILE A 54 -0.31 15.10 -15.23
N ILE A 55 -0.21 16.06 -14.33
CA ILE A 55 -1.03 17.28 -14.36
C ILE A 55 -0.77 18.10 -15.62
N SER A 56 0.50 18.28 -15.99
CA SER A 56 0.86 19.06 -17.18
C SER A 56 0.34 18.42 -18.47
N VAL A 57 0.41 17.09 -18.59
CA VAL A 57 -0.13 16.37 -19.75
C VAL A 57 -1.67 16.45 -19.76
N MET A 58 -2.34 16.25 -18.63
CA MET A 58 -3.81 16.35 -18.56
C MET A 58 -4.30 17.76 -18.97
N LEU A 59 -3.65 18.81 -18.47
CA LEU A 59 -3.94 20.20 -18.86
C LEU A 59 -3.70 20.42 -20.35
N HIS A 60 -2.59 19.91 -20.88
CA HIS A 60 -2.26 20.05 -22.30
C HIS A 60 -3.29 19.34 -23.19
N LEU A 61 -3.67 18.11 -22.88
CA LEU A 61 -4.67 17.34 -23.63
C LEU A 61 -6.06 18.00 -23.57
N GLN A 62 -6.43 18.56 -22.40
CA GLN A 62 -7.68 19.33 -22.27
C GLN A 62 -7.64 20.59 -23.12
N ASN A 63 -6.55 21.38 -23.09
CA ASN A 63 -6.39 22.57 -23.91
C ASN A 63 -6.50 22.24 -25.41
N LEU A 64 -5.90 21.11 -25.84
CA LEU A 64 -5.96 20.64 -27.22
C LEU A 64 -7.38 20.28 -27.64
N ALA A 65 -8.14 19.62 -26.75
CA ALA A 65 -9.54 19.28 -26.96
C ALA A 65 -10.42 20.56 -27.02
N ALA A 66 -10.22 21.49 -26.10
CA ALA A 66 -10.96 22.76 -26.06
C ALA A 66 -10.71 23.65 -27.32
N ALA A 67 -9.50 23.57 -27.88
CA ALA A 67 -9.15 24.26 -29.14
C ALA A 67 -9.70 23.56 -30.39
N GLY A 68 -10.37 22.41 -30.26
CA GLY A 68 -10.89 21.66 -31.42
C GLY A 68 -9.80 21.08 -32.34
N GLN A 69 -8.57 20.92 -31.83
CA GLN A 69 -7.42 20.45 -32.60
C GLN A 69 -7.30 18.90 -32.63
N THR A 70 -8.31 18.21 -32.17
CA THR A 70 -8.36 16.74 -32.19
C THR A 70 -9.68 16.24 -32.72
N ALA A 71 -9.66 15.12 -33.46
CA ALA A 71 -10.87 14.43 -33.92
C ALA A 71 -11.48 13.56 -32.79
N ILE A 72 -10.75 13.32 -31.70
CA ILE A 72 -11.15 12.48 -30.57
C ILE A 72 -11.74 13.38 -29.48
N ALA A 73 -12.88 12.98 -28.90
CA ALA A 73 -13.46 13.71 -27.78
C ALA A 73 -12.46 13.80 -26.60
N GLY A 74 -12.36 14.99 -25.99
CA GLY A 74 -11.39 15.29 -24.94
C GLY A 74 -11.32 14.25 -23.82
N PRO A 75 -12.47 13.83 -23.23
CA PRO A 75 -12.45 12.78 -22.20
C PRO A 75 -11.82 11.45 -22.65
N TRP A 76 -12.02 11.05 -23.92
CA TRP A 76 -11.37 9.86 -24.47
C TRP A 76 -9.85 10.04 -24.62
N LEU A 77 -9.40 11.25 -24.96
CA LEU A 77 -7.98 11.56 -25.09
C LEU A 77 -7.27 11.48 -23.73
N VAL A 78 -7.87 12.03 -22.69
CA VAL A 78 -7.36 11.94 -21.30
C VAL A 78 -7.44 10.50 -20.79
N ALA A 79 -8.55 9.79 -21.04
CA ALA A 79 -8.68 8.38 -20.68
C ALA A 79 -7.61 7.52 -21.35
N ALA A 80 -7.35 7.73 -22.65
CA ALA A 80 -6.30 7.02 -23.40
C ALA A 80 -4.91 7.28 -22.81
N TYR A 81 -4.61 8.51 -22.40
CA TYR A 81 -3.36 8.84 -21.71
C TYR A 81 -3.21 8.10 -20.39
N LEU A 82 -4.23 8.16 -19.52
CA LEU A 82 -4.19 7.47 -18.22
C LEU A 82 -4.15 5.94 -18.38
N LEU A 83 -4.84 5.39 -19.38
CA LEU A 83 -4.75 3.97 -19.73
C LEU A 83 -3.34 3.59 -20.21
N CYS A 84 -2.75 4.41 -21.08
CA CYS A 84 -1.38 4.22 -21.55
C CYS A 84 -0.36 4.22 -20.39
N SER A 85 -0.57 5.09 -19.41
CA SER A 85 0.23 5.13 -18.18
C SER A 85 0.01 3.91 -17.28
N ALA A 86 -1.22 3.43 -17.13
CA ALA A 86 -1.54 2.30 -16.25
C ALA A 86 -1.08 0.94 -16.82
N LEU A 87 -1.09 0.77 -18.15
CA LEU A 87 -0.81 -0.51 -18.82
C LEU A 87 0.55 -1.12 -18.49
N PRO A 88 1.69 -0.40 -18.54
CA PRO A 88 3.00 -0.99 -18.25
C PRO A 88 3.08 -1.58 -16.85
N LEU A 89 2.47 -0.92 -15.87
CA LEU A 89 2.50 -1.34 -14.48
C LEU A 89 1.76 -2.68 -14.27
N VAL A 90 0.73 -2.97 -15.08
CA VAL A 90 -0.04 -4.22 -15.01
C VAL A 90 0.65 -5.31 -15.83
N LEU A 91 1.00 -5.01 -17.08
CA LEU A 91 1.55 -5.99 -18.03
C LEU A 91 2.96 -6.44 -17.64
N LEU A 92 3.79 -5.53 -17.16
CA LEU A 92 5.20 -5.77 -16.88
C LEU A 92 5.50 -6.09 -15.41
N ALA A 93 4.50 -6.05 -14.51
CA ALA A 93 4.70 -6.29 -13.08
C ALA A 93 5.46 -7.61 -12.76
N PRO A 94 5.12 -8.78 -13.36
CA PRO A 94 5.85 -10.02 -13.09
C PRO A 94 7.30 -9.98 -13.59
N TRP A 95 7.53 -9.38 -14.77
CA TRP A 95 8.86 -9.23 -15.35
C TRP A 95 9.70 -8.22 -14.56
N ALA A 96 9.12 -7.10 -14.16
CA ALA A 96 9.77 -6.06 -13.36
C ALA A 96 10.22 -6.60 -11.99
N GLY A 97 9.39 -7.42 -11.35
CA GLY A 97 9.75 -8.10 -10.10
C GLY A 97 10.94 -9.04 -10.27
N ARG A 98 10.94 -9.89 -11.31
CA ARG A 98 12.07 -10.79 -11.62
C ARG A 98 13.34 -10.01 -11.92
N LEU A 99 13.25 -8.91 -12.68
CA LEU A 99 14.39 -8.07 -13.00
C LEU A 99 14.97 -7.42 -11.74
N ALA A 100 14.12 -6.93 -10.83
CA ALA A 100 14.53 -6.37 -9.55
C ALA A 100 15.20 -7.40 -8.63
N ASP A 101 14.84 -8.68 -8.75
CA ASP A 101 15.43 -9.77 -7.96
C ASP A 101 16.75 -10.30 -8.54
N THR A 102 16.93 -10.25 -9.85
CA THR A 102 18.08 -10.84 -10.54
C THR A 102 19.22 -9.87 -10.84
N ARG A 103 18.96 -8.58 -10.88
CA ARG A 103 19.96 -7.55 -11.25
C ARG A 103 20.36 -6.71 -10.04
N ASP A 104 21.54 -6.08 -10.12
CA ASP A 104 21.98 -5.14 -9.09
C ASP A 104 21.02 -3.95 -8.99
N SER A 105 20.46 -3.73 -7.79
CA SER A 105 19.43 -2.71 -7.54
C SER A 105 19.92 -1.30 -7.85
N ARG A 106 21.20 -1.00 -7.65
CA ARG A 106 21.79 0.32 -7.96
C ARG A 106 21.80 0.59 -9.45
N THR A 107 22.30 -0.38 -10.22
CA THR A 107 22.34 -0.28 -11.69
C THR A 107 20.93 -0.15 -12.25
N LEU A 108 20.00 -0.95 -11.74
CA LEU A 108 18.61 -0.94 -12.18
C LEU A 108 17.89 0.35 -11.84
N ALA A 109 18.08 0.89 -10.61
CA ALA A 109 17.52 2.17 -10.18
C ALA A 109 18.08 3.33 -11.02
N THR A 110 19.38 3.31 -11.34
CA THR A 110 20.01 4.34 -12.18
C THR A 110 19.52 4.24 -13.63
N ALA A 111 19.48 3.04 -14.20
CA ALA A 111 19.03 2.83 -15.58
C ALA A 111 17.56 3.27 -15.75
N SER A 112 16.67 2.85 -14.84
CA SER A 112 15.27 3.27 -14.87
C SER A 112 15.11 4.78 -14.72
N SER A 113 15.96 5.45 -13.92
CA SER A 113 15.95 6.91 -13.77
C SER A 113 16.36 7.62 -15.06
N VAL A 114 17.42 7.14 -15.71
CA VAL A 114 17.89 7.71 -16.99
C VAL A 114 16.84 7.53 -18.09
N VAL A 115 16.24 6.33 -18.18
CA VAL A 115 15.15 6.07 -19.14
C VAL A 115 13.95 6.98 -18.86
N SER A 116 13.57 7.16 -17.59
CA SER A 116 12.48 8.07 -17.20
C SER A 116 12.78 9.52 -17.57
N ALA A 117 14.01 9.98 -17.31
CA ALA A 117 14.44 11.33 -17.68
C ALA A 117 14.41 11.55 -19.20
N ALA A 118 14.91 10.57 -19.97
CA ALA A 118 14.90 10.63 -21.43
C ALA A 118 13.47 10.60 -21.99
N ALA A 119 12.58 9.80 -21.42
CA ALA A 119 11.17 9.75 -21.81
C ALA A 119 10.48 11.09 -21.57
N VAL A 120 10.65 11.69 -20.40
CA VAL A 120 10.07 13.00 -20.06
C VAL A 120 10.66 14.12 -20.93
N ALA A 121 11.98 14.11 -21.16
CA ALA A 121 12.60 15.05 -22.11
C ALA A 121 12.06 14.87 -23.53
N GLY A 122 11.89 13.59 -23.96
CA GLY A 122 11.29 13.26 -25.25
C GLY A 122 9.86 13.75 -25.43
N MET A 123 9.03 13.74 -24.36
CA MET A 123 7.69 14.37 -24.37
C MET A 123 7.81 15.87 -24.67
N GLY A 124 8.65 16.59 -23.92
CA GLY A 124 8.83 18.04 -24.08
C GLY A 124 9.37 18.43 -25.44
N LEU A 125 10.41 17.72 -25.94
CA LEU A 125 10.98 17.94 -27.26
C LEU A 125 9.98 17.58 -28.36
N GLY A 126 9.25 16.46 -28.21
CA GLY A 126 8.20 16.08 -29.17
C GLY A 126 7.16 17.18 -29.35
N MET A 127 6.65 17.72 -28.24
CA MET A 127 5.66 18.80 -28.25
C MET A 127 6.21 20.12 -28.85
N GLN A 128 7.52 20.36 -28.77
CA GLN A 128 8.13 21.59 -29.27
C GLN A 128 8.48 21.53 -30.75
N TYR A 129 8.87 20.36 -31.27
CA TYR A 129 9.47 20.24 -32.61
C TYR A 129 8.67 19.39 -33.60
N LEU A 130 7.60 18.72 -33.17
CA LEU A 130 6.81 17.85 -34.04
C LEU A 130 5.39 18.37 -34.21
N ASP A 131 4.91 18.50 -35.44
CA ASP A 131 3.52 18.87 -35.74
C ASP A 131 2.55 17.77 -35.25
N ASN A 132 2.92 16.49 -35.41
CA ASN A 132 2.15 15.36 -34.94
C ASN A 132 2.85 14.68 -33.74
N TYR A 133 2.87 15.34 -32.60
CA TYR A 133 3.57 14.88 -31.39
C TYR A 133 2.79 13.88 -30.54
N LEU A 134 1.46 13.76 -30.71
CA LEU A 134 0.62 12.88 -29.88
C LEU A 134 1.14 11.42 -29.83
N PRO A 135 1.48 10.75 -30.95
CA PRO A 135 2.04 9.39 -30.89
C PRO A 135 3.32 9.33 -30.07
N VAL A 136 4.17 10.36 -30.16
CA VAL A 136 5.41 10.44 -29.38
C VAL A 136 5.11 10.63 -27.90
N LEU A 137 4.16 11.49 -27.56
CA LEU A 137 3.70 11.70 -26.19
C LEU A 137 3.23 10.38 -25.54
N PHE A 138 2.40 9.61 -26.24
CA PHE A 138 1.91 8.32 -25.75
C PHE A 138 3.04 7.27 -25.66
N ALA A 139 3.92 7.19 -26.67
CA ALA A 139 5.06 6.27 -26.64
C ALA A 139 6.02 6.59 -25.48
N MET A 140 6.29 7.88 -25.23
CA MET A 140 7.17 8.31 -24.14
C MET A 140 6.50 8.11 -22.77
N THR A 141 5.17 8.29 -22.67
CA THR A 141 4.39 7.94 -21.46
C THR A 141 4.54 6.45 -21.15
N PHE A 142 4.32 5.60 -22.14
CA PHE A 142 4.47 4.15 -21.99
C PHE A 142 5.90 3.77 -21.55
N LEU A 143 6.90 4.40 -22.13
CA LEU A 143 8.31 4.18 -21.77
C LEU A 143 8.63 4.64 -20.34
N LEU A 144 8.11 5.82 -19.94
CA LEU A 144 8.24 6.36 -18.60
C LEU A 144 7.67 5.40 -17.57
N ASP A 145 6.43 4.95 -17.76
CA ASP A 145 5.74 4.08 -16.81
C ASP A 145 6.30 2.65 -16.80
N THR A 146 6.86 2.19 -17.94
CA THR A 146 7.67 0.96 -18.00
C THR A 146 8.90 1.06 -17.09
N ALA A 147 9.63 2.16 -17.17
CA ALA A 147 10.78 2.39 -16.30
C ALA A 147 10.38 2.50 -14.82
N GLN A 148 9.25 3.14 -14.51
CA GLN A 148 8.71 3.25 -13.16
C GLN A 148 8.19 1.91 -12.62
N ALA A 149 7.63 1.04 -13.46
CA ALA A 149 7.23 -0.32 -13.08
C ALA A 149 8.42 -1.14 -12.56
N VAL A 150 9.62 -0.93 -13.11
CA VAL A 150 10.87 -1.55 -12.66
C VAL A 150 11.44 -0.84 -11.42
N ALA A 151 11.39 0.49 -11.39
CA ALA A 151 11.96 1.28 -10.28
C ALA A 151 11.28 0.97 -8.93
N GLY A 152 9.95 0.81 -8.90
CA GLY A 152 9.17 0.58 -7.68
C GLY A 152 9.67 -0.61 -6.84
N PRO A 153 9.63 -1.84 -7.38
CA PRO A 153 10.14 -3.04 -6.70
C PRO A 153 11.62 -2.94 -6.35
N THR A 154 12.44 -2.32 -7.21
CA THR A 154 13.88 -2.15 -6.99
C THR A 154 14.17 -1.36 -5.71
N TRP A 155 13.48 -0.22 -5.50
CA TRP A 155 13.64 0.60 -4.30
C TRP A 155 13.12 -0.10 -3.03
N GLN A 156 12.01 -0.83 -3.14
CA GLN A 156 11.46 -1.61 -2.02
C GLN A 156 12.41 -2.73 -1.59
N ALA A 157 13.03 -3.42 -2.55
CA ALA A 157 13.97 -4.50 -2.29
C ALA A 157 15.30 -4.02 -1.67
N LEU A 158 15.70 -2.76 -1.93
CA LEU A 158 16.93 -2.17 -1.40
C LEU A 158 16.77 -1.72 0.07
N LEU A 159 15.56 -1.33 0.48
CA LEU A 159 15.29 -0.72 1.77
C LEU A 159 15.71 -1.57 2.99
N PRO A 160 15.41 -2.88 3.08
CA PRO A 160 15.84 -3.72 4.20
C PRO A 160 17.36 -3.78 4.35
N ARG A 161 18.09 -3.68 3.24
CA ARG A 161 19.56 -3.70 3.25
C ARG A 161 20.17 -2.37 3.74
N ILE A 162 19.49 -1.26 3.48
CA ILE A 162 19.94 0.07 3.94
C ILE A 162 19.75 0.20 5.45
N VAL A 163 18.61 -0.23 6.00
CA VAL A 163 18.24 0.05 7.39
C VAL A 163 18.35 -1.15 8.32
N GLY A 164 18.52 -2.37 7.79
CA GLY A 164 18.45 -3.63 8.53
C GLY A 164 17.01 -4.11 8.77
N GLU A 165 16.83 -5.43 8.96
CA GLU A 165 15.51 -6.06 9.06
C GLU A 165 14.65 -5.49 10.20
N ALA A 166 15.25 -5.26 11.38
CA ALA A 166 14.54 -4.74 12.55
C ALA A 166 13.92 -3.34 12.33
N ARG A 167 14.51 -2.50 11.47
CA ARG A 167 14.03 -1.14 11.19
C ARG A 167 13.20 -1.03 9.90
N THR A 168 13.14 -2.09 9.12
CA THR A 168 12.42 -2.11 7.82
C THR A 168 10.97 -1.66 7.93
N PRO A 169 10.13 -2.11 8.90
CA PRO A 169 8.74 -1.66 8.99
C PRO A 169 8.62 -0.15 9.19
N ARG A 170 9.47 0.44 10.05
CA ARG A 170 9.50 1.88 10.30
C ARG A 170 9.98 2.66 9.07
N ALA A 171 10.99 2.15 8.37
CA ALA A 171 11.53 2.76 7.16
C ALA A 171 10.52 2.73 6.01
N LEU A 172 9.79 1.62 5.82
CA LEU A 172 8.69 1.52 4.86
C LEU A 172 7.59 2.54 5.14
N GLY A 173 7.18 2.67 6.41
CA GLY A 173 6.17 3.66 6.81
C GLY A 173 6.63 5.10 6.53
N THR A 174 7.90 5.42 6.86
CA THR A 174 8.47 6.75 6.57
C THR A 174 8.58 7.02 5.07
N MET A 175 9.02 6.03 4.28
CA MET A 175 9.10 6.17 2.83
C MET A 175 7.71 6.34 2.21
N GLN A 176 6.70 5.62 2.69
CA GLN A 176 5.32 5.77 2.23
C GLN A 176 4.76 7.16 2.53
N ALA A 177 5.03 7.70 3.74
CA ALA A 177 4.66 9.08 4.08
C ALA A 177 5.36 10.10 3.16
N THR A 178 6.63 9.89 2.86
CA THR A 178 7.41 10.71 1.93
C THR A 178 6.79 10.71 0.52
N ILE A 179 6.40 9.53 0.02
CA ILE A 179 5.74 9.37 -1.28
C ILE A 179 4.37 10.08 -1.29
N MET A 180 3.60 9.99 -0.20
CA MET A 180 2.32 10.70 -0.08
C MET A 180 2.49 12.21 -0.15
N ILE A 181 3.47 12.77 0.57
CA ILE A 181 3.76 14.21 0.52
C ILE A 181 4.22 14.62 -0.89
N ALA A 182 5.05 13.82 -1.54
CA ALA A 182 5.48 14.05 -2.90
C ALA A 182 4.30 14.04 -3.89
N GLY A 183 3.33 13.14 -3.68
CA GLY A 183 2.08 13.05 -4.44
C GLY A 183 1.19 14.29 -4.31
N MET A 184 1.35 15.08 -3.23
CA MET A 184 0.67 16.38 -3.07
C MET A 184 1.48 17.51 -3.72
N VAL A 185 2.78 17.54 -3.50
CA VAL A 185 3.67 18.59 -4.00
C VAL A 185 3.80 18.54 -5.53
N GLY A 186 3.84 17.33 -6.10
CA GLY A 186 4.01 17.15 -7.54
C GLY A 186 2.94 17.80 -8.39
N PRO A 187 1.66 17.49 -8.21
CA PRO A 187 0.56 18.13 -8.92
C PRO A 187 0.53 19.66 -8.76
N ALA A 188 0.73 20.15 -7.53
CA ALA A 188 0.80 21.60 -7.29
C ALA A 188 1.96 22.25 -8.06
N ALA A 189 3.15 21.65 -8.02
CA ALA A 189 4.30 22.11 -8.78
C ALA A 189 4.03 22.07 -10.30
N GLY A 190 3.38 20.99 -10.79
CA GLY A 190 2.99 20.85 -12.18
C GLY A 190 2.06 21.97 -12.65
N GLY A 191 1.01 22.27 -11.91
CA GLY A 191 0.09 23.34 -12.21
C GLY A 191 0.74 24.75 -12.15
N LEU A 192 1.59 24.98 -11.13
CA LEU A 192 2.33 26.25 -10.99
C LEU A 192 3.31 26.45 -12.14
N LEU A 193 4.13 25.45 -12.45
CA LEU A 193 5.12 25.52 -13.52
C LEU A 193 4.46 25.63 -14.90
N SER A 194 3.34 24.93 -15.12
CA SER A 194 2.55 25.05 -16.35
C SER A 194 2.03 26.47 -16.51
N GLY A 195 1.51 27.10 -15.45
CA GLY A 195 1.02 28.47 -15.47
C GLY A 195 2.12 29.54 -15.71
N TRP A 196 3.38 29.27 -15.30
CA TRP A 196 4.48 30.23 -15.46
C TRP A 196 5.23 30.10 -16.78
N GLY A 197 5.51 28.87 -17.22
CA GLY A 197 6.39 28.60 -18.37
C GLY A 197 5.87 27.54 -19.32
N GLY A 198 4.59 27.15 -19.19
CA GLY A 198 3.98 26.13 -20.01
C GLY A 198 4.49 24.71 -19.69
N SER A 199 3.98 23.75 -20.45
CA SER A 199 4.32 22.32 -20.29
C SER A 199 5.81 22.02 -20.50
N GLY A 200 6.50 22.77 -21.37
CA GLY A 200 7.94 22.60 -21.64
C GLY A 200 8.81 22.77 -20.38
N LEU A 201 8.48 23.76 -19.54
CA LEU A 201 9.19 23.97 -18.27
C LEU A 201 8.96 22.80 -17.31
N VAL A 202 7.73 22.27 -17.24
CA VAL A 202 7.41 21.11 -16.40
C VAL A 202 8.23 19.90 -16.82
N PHE A 203 8.30 19.59 -18.12
CA PHE A 203 9.06 18.44 -18.61
C PHE A 203 10.57 18.62 -18.37
N ALA A 204 11.10 19.81 -18.52
CA ALA A 204 12.51 20.09 -18.23
C ALA A 204 12.83 19.86 -16.74
N VAL A 205 12.02 20.42 -15.84
CA VAL A 205 12.18 20.24 -14.38
C VAL A 205 11.99 18.78 -13.97
N ALA A 206 10.96 18.10 -14.47
CA ALA A 206 10.70 16.70 -14.14
C ALA A 206 11.79 15.77 -14.68
N SER A 207 12.33 16.01 -15.87
CA SER A 207 13.50 15.30 -16.39
C SER A 207 14.70 15.46 -15.45
N GLY A 208 14.97 16.69 -14.97
CA GLY A 208 15.98 16.97 -13.95
C GLY A 208 15.73 16.21 -12.64
N CYS A 209 14.50 16.09 -12.20
CA CYS A 209 14.11 15.31 -11.02
C CYS A 209 14.48 13.82 -11.18
N TYR A 210 14.22 13.22 -12.35
CA TYR A 210 14.61 11.83 -12.62
C TYR A 210 16.12 11.65 -12.72
N LEU A 211 16.85 12.59 -13.30
CA LEU A 211 18.32 12.57 -13.28
C LEU A 211 18.88 12.68 -11.86
N ALA A 212 18.28 13.52 -11.02
CA ALA A 212 18.64 13.64 -9.60
C ALA A 212 18.35 12.33 -8.84
N MET A 213 17.24 11.61 -9.15
CA MET A 213 16.96 10.29 -8.60
C MET A 213 18.06 9.29 -9.01
N GLY A 214 18.51 9.28 -10.26
CA GLY A 214 19.58 8.43 -10.76
C GLY A 214 20.92 8.74 -10.07
N ALA A 215 21.25 10.02 -9.90
CA ALA A 215 22.41 10.45 -9.16
C ALA A 215 22.35 10.01 -7.69
N GLY A 216 21.19 10.15 -7.05
CA GLY A 216 20.94 9.64 -5.69
C GLY A 216 21.17 8.14 -5.59
N ALA A 217 20.69 7.35 -6.56
CA ALA A 217 20.92 5.91 -6.62
C ALA A 217 22.42 5.57 -6.73
N MET A 218 23.17 6.32 -7.52
CA MET A 218 24.64 6.15 -7.63
C MET A 218 25.39 6.45 -6.35
N LEU A 219 24.92 7.41 -5.55
CA LEU A 219 25.54 7.82 -4.30
C LEU A 219 25.27 6.86 -3.13
N ILE A 220 24.29 5.96 -3.23
CA ILE A 220 24.01 4.92 -2.23
C ILE A 220 25.15 3.90 -2.24
N ARG A 221 25.74 3.67 -1.06
CA ARG A 221 26.86 2.74 -0.89
C ARG A 221 26.41 1.29 -0.76
N THR A 222 25.21 1.08 -0.23
CA THR A 222 24.61 -0.25 -0.03
C THR A 222 24.29 -0.89 -1.38
N ARG A 223 24.86 -2.07 -1.64
CA ARG A 223 24.56 -2.86 -2.86
C ARG A 223 23.78 -4.10 -2.50
N ARG A 224 22.83 -4.47 -3.35
CA ARG A 224 22.23 -5.79 -3.33
C ARG A 224 23.00 -6.65 -4.34
N GLY A 225 23.78 -7.63 -3.84
CA GLY A 225 24.35 -8.66 -4.70
C GLY A 225 23.24 -9.50 -5.35
N THR A 226 23.54 -10.10 -6.49
CA THR A 226 22.66 -11.07 -7.16
C THR A 226 22.28 -12.17 -6.18
N ALA A 227 20.99 -12.38 -5.99
CA ALA A 227 20.48 -13.32 -5.00
C ALA A 227 20.72 -14.76 -5.45
N ALA A 228 21.79 -15.38 -4.95
CA ALA A 228 21.98 -16.83 -4.99
C ALA A 228 21.11 -17.58 -3.95
N GLU A 229 20.26 -16.89 -3.16
CA GLU A 229 19.65 -17.44 -1.95
C GLU A 229 18.11 -17.61 -1.97
N ARG A 230 17.44 -17.47 -3.09
CA ARG A 230 15.99 -17.75 -3.17
C ARG A 230 15.64 -18.84 -4.17
N VAL A 231 16.34 -19.99 -4.07
CA VAL A 231 15.88 -21.24 -4.67
C VAL A 231 14.97 -21.91 -3.65
N GLY A 232 13.65 -22.04 -3.95
CA GLY A 232 12.78 -22.97 -3.23
C GLY A 232 11.55 -22.43 -2.51
N LYS A 233 11.02 -21.26 -2.86
CA LYS A 233 9.61 -20.98 -2.54
C LYS A 233 8.79 -21.22 -3.80
N GLU A 234 8.08 -22.36 -3.81
CA GLU A 234 7.00 -22.60 -4.77
C GLU A 234 6.10 -21.37 -4.78
N ASP A 235 5.81 -20.84 -5.97
CA ASP A 235 4.82 -19.79 -6.15
C ASP A 235 3.47 -20.37 -5.68
N PRO A 236 2.96 -19.98 -4.52
CA PRO A 236 1.68 -20.51 -4.05
C PRO A 236 0.61 -20.09 -5.05
N ALA A 237 -0.26 -21.01 -5.41
CA ALA A 237 -1.26 -20.82 -6.44
C ALA A 237 -2.08 -19.53 -6.17
N LEU A 238 -2.09 -18.63 -7.14
CA LEU A 238 -2.88 -17.37 -7.11
C LEU A 238 -4.32 -17.59 -6.63
N LEU A 239 -4.90 -18.75 -6.94
CA LEU A 239 -6.26 -19.13 -6.54
C LEU A 239 -6.43 -19.29 -5.03
N ASP A 240 -5.40 -19.61 -4.27
CA ASP A 240 -5.51 -19.84 -2.82
C ASP A 240 -5.73 -18.53 -2.06
N GLY A 241 -5.10 -17.45 -2.49
CA GLY A 241 -5.36 -16.13 -1.92
C GLY A 241 -6.79 -15.63 -2.21
N LEU A 242 -7.35 -15.90 -3.41
CA LEU A 242 -8.73 -15.58 -3.73
C LEU A 242 -9.72 -16.40 -2.89
N ARG A 243 -9.45 -17.69 -2.69
CA ARG A 243 -10.25 -18.56 -1.81
C ARG A 243 -10.22 -18.05 -0.37
N LEU A 244 -9.05 -17.57 0.10
CA LEU A 244 -8.89 -17.02 1.43
C LEU A 244 -9.75 -15.77 1.65
N ILE A 245 -9.77 -14.84 0.68
CA ILE A 245 -10.59 -13.63 0.72
C ILE A 245 -12.09 -13.99 0.68
N ARG A 246 -12.48 -14.95 -0.17
CA ARG A 246 -13.89 -15.38 -0.33
C ARG A 246 -14.45 -16.16 0.85
N ARG A 247 -13.57 -16.77 1.69
CA ARG A 247 -14.00 -17.48 2.91
C ARG A 247 -14.56 -16.55 3.97
N ASP A 248 -14.04 -15.33 4.08
CA ASP A 248 -14.60 -14.30 4.97
C ASP A 248 -15.56 -13.42 4.17
N GLY A 249 -16.87 -13.65 4.37
CA GLY A 249 -17.93 -12.91 3.67
C GLY A 249 -17.90 -11.41 3.92
N LEU A 250 -17.37 -10.96 5.08
CA LEU A 250 -17.21 -9.54 5.38
C LEU A 250 -16.06 -8.95 4.54
N VAL A 251 -14.89 -9.61 4.54
CA VAL A 251 -13.73 -9.15 3.77
C VAL A 251 -14.09 -9.12 2.28
N TRP A 252 -14.78 -10.15 1.77
CA TRP A 252 -15.21 -10.20 0.38
C TRP A 252 -16.15 -9.05 0.01
N ALA A 253 -17.15 -8.76 0.85
CA ALA A 253 -18.07 -7.64 0.61
C ALA A 253 -17.36 -6.28 0.64
N LEU A 254 -16.43 -6.09 1.56
CA LEU A 254 -15.61 -4.87 1.63
C LEU A 254 -14.69 -4.72 0.42
N VAL A 255 -14.10 -5.81 -0.08
CA VAL A 255 -13.29 -5.80 -1.30
C VAL A 255 -14.14 -5.42 -2.50
N LEU A 256 -15.32 -6.04 -2.69
CA LEU A 256 -16.22 -5.68 -3.80
C LEU A 256 -16.69 -4.23 -3.71
N GLY A 257 -17.02 -3.75 -2.50
CA GLY A 257 -17.37 -2.36 -2.27
C GLY A 257 -16.21 -1.41 -2.61
N ALA A 258 -14.99 -1.73 -2.20
CA ALA A 258 -13.80 -0.96 -2.52
C ALA A 258 -13.51 -0.94 -4.04
N LEU A 259 -13.66 -2.06 -4.73
CA LEU A 259 -13.49 -2.14 -6.18
C LEU A 259 -14.52 -1.28 -6.92
N PHE A 260 -15.78 -1.32 -6.51
CA PHE A 260 -16.80 -0.44 -7.07
C PHE A 260 -16.48 1.04 -6.81
N PHE A 261 -16.06 1.36 -5.57
CA PHE A 261 -15.65 2.72 -5.20
C PHE A 261 -14.46 3.22 -6.04
N ILE A 262 -13.46 2.36 -6.28
CA ILE A 262 -12.32 2.65 -7.17
C ILE A 262 -12.83 2.90 -8.59
N THR A 263 -13.78 2.11 -9.09
CA THR A 263 -14.38 2.31 -10.41
C THR A 263 -14.96 3.71 -10.55
N VAL A 264 -15.75 4.14 -9.58
CA VAL A 264 -16.37 5.47 -9.58
C VAL A 264 -15.32 6.58 -9.49
N GLY A 265 -14.33 6.44 -8.60
CA GLY A 265 -13.27 7.43 -8.41
C GLY A 265 -12.39 7.59 -9.64
N GLU A 266 -11.92 6.49 -10.22
CA GLU A 266 -11.04 6.53 -11.40
C GLU A 266 -11.78 6.98 -12.67
N ALA A 267 -13.07 6.66 -12.81
CA ALA A 267 -13.88 7.16 -13.89
C ALA A 267 -14.04 8.69 -13.80
N THR A 268 -14.26 9.24 -12.60
CA THR A 268 -14.36 10.68 -12.39
C THR A 268 -13.01 11.40 -12.48
N ASN A 269 -11.89 10.73 -12.20
CA ASN A 269 -10.54 11.28 -12.38
C ASN A 269 -10.27 11.73 -13.82
N VAL A 270 -10.76 10.98 -14.82
CA VAL A 270 -10.70 11.39 -16.25
C VAL A 270 -11.42 12.70 -16.49
N LEU A 271 -12.52 12.95 -15.79
CA LEU A 271 -13.45 14.06 -16.01
C LEU A 271 -13.10 15.29 -15.17
N GLU A 272 -12.23 15.15 -14.19
CA GLU A 272 -11.86 16.19 -13.22
C GLU A 272 -11.31 17.45 -13.90
N VAL A 273 -10.40 17.28 -14.85
CA VAL A 273 -9.79 18.39 -15.57
C VAL A 273 -10.83 19.19 -16.36
N PHE A 274 -11.83 18.50 -16.94
CA PHE A 274 -12.92 19.16 -17.68
C PHE A 274 -13.89 19.88 -16.74
N LEU A 275 -14.21 19.31 -15.57
CA LEU A 275 -15.02 19.99 -14.56
C LEU A 275 -14.34 21.27 -14.08
N ALA A 276 -13.04 21.21 -13.77
CA ALA A 276 -12.31 22.36 -13.27
C ALA A 276 -12.10 23.42 -14.37
N ARG A 277 -11.68 23.02 -15.57
CA ARG A 277 -11.29 23.96 -16.65
C ARG A 277 -12.44 24.41 -17.50
N ASP A 278 -13.25 23.49 -18.05
CA ASP A 278 -14.30 23.83 -19.03
C ASP A 278 -15.57 24.35 -18.35
N VAL A 279 -15.90 23.81 -17.15
CA VAL A 279 -17.14 24.16 -16.46
C VAL A 279 -16.96 25.32 -15.47
N LEU A 280 -15.82 25.33 -14.72
CA LEU A 280 -15.57 26.33 -13.68
C LEU A 280 -14.50 27.36 -14.04
N GLY A 281 -13.84 27.23 -15.21
CA GLY A 281 -12.87 28.21 -15.70
C GLY A 281 -11.57 28.28 -14.90
N ALA A 282 -11.16 27.18 -14.26
CA ALA A 282 -9.95 27.14 -13.46
C ALA A 282 -8.69 27.45 -14.28
N THR A 283 -7.76 28.17 -13.70
CA THR A 283 -6.40 28.32 -14.24
C THR A 283 -5.60 27.02 -14.08
N GLU A 284 -4.49 26.87 -14.81
CA GLU A 284 -3.60 25.69 -14.67
C GLU A 284 -3.07 25.54 -13.25
N THR A 285 -2.69 26.66 -12.63
CA THR A 285 -2.28 26.72 -11.24
C THR A 285 -3.37 26.25 -10.27
N GLN A 286 -4.61 26.72 -10.45
CA GLN A 286 -5.74 26.31 -9.62
C GLN A 286 -6.01 24.81 -9.74
N TYR A 287 -5.91 24.24 -10.93
CA TYR A 287 -6.09 22.81 -11.13
C TYR A 287 -4.99 21.99 -10.42
N GLY A 288 -3.74 22.39 -10.53
CA GLY A 288 -2.65 21.72 -9.80
C GLY A 288 -2.79 21.81 -8.26
N LEU A 289 -3.24 22.96 -7.76
CA LEU A 289 -3.53 23.15 -6.33
C LEU A 289 -4.76 22.35 -5.89
N LEU A 290 -5.75 22.14 -6.75
CA LEU A 290 -6.91 21.30 -6.46
C LEU A 290 -6.48 19.86 -6.14
N ALA A 291 -5.63 19.27 -7.00
CA ALA A 291 -5.09 17.94 -6.76
C ALA A 291 -4.26 17.86 -5.47
N ALA A 292 -3.49 18.92 -5.16
CA ALA A 292 -2.76 19.01 -3.88
C ALA A 292 -3.70 19.09 -2.68
N SER A 293 -4.83 19.79 -2.78
CA SER A 293 -5.82 19.92 -1.71
C SER A 293 -6.47 18.58 -1.37
N PHE A 294 -6.74 17.74 -2.36
CA PHE A 294 -7.18 16.37 -2.17
C PHE A 294 -6.14 15.53 -1.39
N GLY A 295 -4.87 15.62 -1.82
CA GLY A 295 -3.77 14.93 -1.13
C GLY A 295 -3.62 15.34 0.34
N LEU A 296 -3.75 16.66 0.63
CA LEU A 296 -3.74 17.19 1.99
C LEU A 296 -4.92 16.65 2.82
N GLY A 297 -6.11 16.62 2.23
CA GLY A 297 -7.29 16.00 2.81
C GLY A 297 -7.04 14.53 3.15
N MET A 298 -6.48 13.77 2.20
CA MET A 298 -6.21 12.34 2.36
C MET A 298 -5.21 12.06 3.50
N ALA A 299 -4.14 12.84 3.61
CA ALA A 299 -3.17 12.75 4.70
C ALA A 299 -3.83 13.05 6.06
N SER A 300 -4.67 14.11 6.12
CA SER A 300 -5.42 14.49 7.32
C SER A 300 -6.41 13.40 7.73
N GLY A 301 -7.12 12.82 6.77
CA GLY A 301 -8.06 11.71 6.99
C GLY A 301 -7.39 10.44 7.50
N ALA A 302 -6.23 10.08 6.96
CA ALA A 302 -5.44 8.95 7.45
C ALA A 302 -4.97 9.19 8.90
N GLY A 303 -4.54 10.43 9.22
CA GLY A 303 -4.23 10.85 10.58
C GLY A 303 -5.41 10.75 11.53
N LEU A 304 -6.61 11.14 11.09
CA LEU A 304 -7.84 11.00 11.87
C LEU A 304 -8.20 9.53 12.11
N ALA A 305 -8.08 8.69 11.10
CA ALA A 305 -8.31 7.25 11.20
C ALA A 305 -7.42 6.56 12.22
N SER A 306 -6.18 7.03 12.41
CA SER A 306 -5.25 6.48 13.40
C SER A 306 -5.75 6.60 14.85
N ARG A 307 -6.66 7.55 15.12
CA ARG A 307 -7.28 7.75 16.44
C ARG A 307 -8.48 6.84 16.69
N ILE A 308 -8.95 6.13 15.65
CA ILE A 308 -10.08 5.20 15.77
C ILE A 308 -9.58 3.87 16.34
N GLY A 309 -9.86 3.60 17.63
CA GLY A 309 -9.26 2.51 18.38
C GLY A 309 -9.92 1.14 18.16
N THR A 310 -11.26 1.07 18.06
CA THR A 310 -11.99 -0.20 18.13
C THR A 310 -12.40 -0.73 16.75
N PRO A 311 -12.40 -2.07 16.56
CA PRO A 311 -12.81 -2.68 15.28
C PRO A 311 -14.20 -2.28 14.80
N PRO A 312 -15.27 -2.24 15.64
CA PRO A 312 -16.60 -1.83 15.19
C PRO A 312 -16.65 -0.36 14.76
N THR A 313 -15.90 0.52 15.44
CA THR A 313 -15.84 1.94 15.07
C THR A 313 -15.10 2.14 13.75
N ARG A 314 -14.03 1.36 13.49
CA ARG A 314 -13.34 1.36 12.21
C ARG A 314 -14.23 0.93 11.04
N LEU A 315 -15.04 -0.12 11.25
CA LEU A 315 -15.97 -0.58 10.23
C LEU A 315 -17.04 0.50 9.93
N ARG A 316 -17.63 1.11 10.98
CA ARG A 316 -18.59 2.21 10.80
C ARG A 316 -17.95 3.41 10.10
N ALA A 317 -16.73 3.81 10.50
CA ALA A 317 -15.99 4.90 9.87
C ALA A 317 -15.71 4.61 8.39
N LEU A 318 -15.36 3.38 8.02
CA LEU A 318 -15.18 2.96 6.65
C LEU A 318 -16.47 3.11 5.83
N LEU A 319 -17.60 2.57 6.33
CA LEU A 319 -18.88 2.62 5.63
C LEU A 319 -19.41 4.05 5.46
N VAL A 320 -19.30 4.85 6.52
CA VAL A 320 -19.68 6.28 6.50
C VAL A 320 -18.79 7.05 5.52
N SER A 321 -17.48 6.83 5.57
CA SER A 321 -16.54 7.50 4.64
C SER A 321 -16.83 7.12 3.19
N MET A 322 -17.17 5.87 2.91
CA MET A 322 -17.53 5.40 1.57
C MET A 322 -18.78 6.14 1.05
N ALA A 323 -19.83 6.23 1.88
CA ALA A 323 -21.05 6.95 1.53
C ALA A 323 -20.80 8.46 1.35
N LEU A 324 -20.01 9.05 2.25
CA LEU A 324 -19.73 10.48 2.24
C LEU A 324 -18.87 10.90 1.06
N THR A 325 -17.84 10.10 0.72
CA THR A 325 -17.02 10.36 -0.48
C THR A 325 -17.87 10.30 -1.74
N SER A 326 -18.75 9.31 -1.85
CA SER A 326 -19.66 9.20 -3.01
C SER A 326 -20.66 10.36 -3.08
N ALA A 327 -21.19 10.78 -1.93
CA ALA A 327 -22.07 11.95 -1.85
C ALA A 327 -21.35 13.24 -2.28
N LEU A 328 -20.09 13.42 -1.85
CA LEU A 328 -19.26 14.57 -2.24
C LEU A 328 -19.02 14.59 -3.75
N LEU A 329 -18.79 13.43 -4.40
CA LEU A 329 -18.72 13.34 -5.87
C LEU A 329 -20.02 13.86 -6.53
N GLY A 330 -21.17 13.45 -6.00
CA GLY A 330 -22.46 13.95 -6.48
C GLY A 330 -22.63 15.45 -6.24
N ILE A 331 -22.22 15.96 -5.09
CA ILE A 331 -22.25 17.40 -4.75
C ILE A 331 -21.39 18.22 -5.69
N MET A 332 -20.23 17.69 -6.12
CA MET A 332 -19.35 18.38 -7.08
C MET A 332 -20.04 18.67 -8.41
N SER A 333 -21.06 17.90 -8.81
CA SER A 333 -21.87 18.20 -10.00
C SER A 333 -22.63 19.53 -9.91
N LEU A 334 -22.92 20.00 -8.69
CA LEU A 334 -23.73 21.17 -8.38
C LEU A 334 -22.88 22.40 -8.01
N VAL A 335 -21.58 22.22 -7.82
CA VAL A 335 -20.67 23.30 -7.38
C VAL A 335 -20.67 24.45 -8.41
N PRO A 336 -20.92 25.72 -7.98
CA PRO A 336 -21.01 26.85 -8.87
C PRO A 336 -19.66 27.54 -9.13
N ASN A 337 -18.68 27.38 -8.25
CA ASN A 337 -17.40 28.09 -8.31
C ASN A 337 -16.22 27.22 -7.84
N MET A 338 -15.03 27.70 -8.15
CA MET A 338 -13.80 26.96 -7.86
C MET A 338 -13.50 26.84 -6.35
N GLU A 339 -13.90 27.81 -5.55
CA GLU A 339 -13.67 27.83 -4.09
C GLU A 339 -14.41 26.68 -3.39
N LEU A 340 -15.68 26.49 -3.73
CA LEU A 340 -16.47 25.36 -3.23
C LEU A 340 -15.94 24.03 -3.75
N LEU A 341 -15.39 23.98 -4.96
CA LEU A 341 -14.73 22.78 -5.48
C LEU A 341 -13.51 22.43 -4.63
N PHE A 342 -12.68 23.38 -4.24
CA PHE A 342 -11.55 23.17 -3.33
C PHE A 342 -11.99 22.58 -1.98
N VAL A 343 -13.05 23.12 -1.40
CA VAL A 343 -13.60 22.60 -0.14
C VAL A 343 -14.11 21.18 -0.32
N ALA A 344 -14.86 20.90 -1.38
CA ALA A 344 -15.40 19.58 -1.67
C ALA A 344 -14.29 18.56 -1.93
N TYR A 345 -13.23 18.94 -2.67
CA TYR A 345 -12.05 18.11 -2.95
C TYR A 345 -11.26 17.80 -1.69
N THR A 346 -11.01 18.79 -0.84
CA THR A 346 -10.34 18.57 0.45
C THR A 346 -11.16 17.64 1.34
N ALA A 347 -12.47 17.88 1.45
CA ALA A 347 -13.37 17.01 2.22
C ALA A 347 -13.41 15.57 1.67
N MET A 348 -13.44 15.42 0.34
CA MET A 348 -13.36 14.12 -0.33
C MET A 348 -12.02 13.44 -0.02
N GLY A 349 -10.91 14.18 -0.04
CA GLY A 349 -9.61 13.67 0.38
C GLY A 349 -9.64 13.13 1.80
N VAL A 350 -10.21 13.88 2.77
CA VAL A 350 -10.33 13.43 4.18
C VAL A 350 -11.09 12.11 4.27
N THR A 351 -12.23 12.01 3.62
CA THR A 351 -13.05 10.78 3.65
C THR A 351 -12.35 9.61 2.96
N CYS A 352 -11.67 9.82 1.83
CA CYS A 352 -10.82 8.83 1.19
C CYS A 352 -9.66 8.36 2.08
N GLY A 353 -9.03 9.27 2.81
CA GLY A 353 -7.96 8.95 3.75
C GLY A 353 -8.42 8.05 4.88
N VAL A 354 -9.58 8.36 5.48
CA VAL A 354 -10.22 7.52 6.52
C VAL A 354 -10.58 6.14 5.93
N LEU A 355 -11.20 6.10 4.75
CA LEU A 355 -11.61 4.89 4.07
C LEU A 355 -10.42 3.95 3.84
N ASN A 356 -9.35 4.44 3.22
CA ASN A 356 -8.16 3.66 2.90
C ASN A 356 -7.48 3.11 4.16
N ALA A 357 -7.33 3.95 5.20
CA ALA A 357 -6.69 3.55 6.45
C ALA A 357 -7.52 2.49 7.20
N CYS A 358 -8.85 2.67 7.29
CA CYS A 358 -9.74 1.71 7.94
C CYS A 358 -9.82 0.39 7.15
N PHE A 359 -9.90 0.44 5.81
CA PHE A 359 -9.91 -0.74 4.95
C PHE A 359 -8.63 -1.56 5.14
N GLY A 360 -7.46 -0.92 5.06
CA GLY A 360 -6.17 -1.58 5.26
C GLY A 360 -6.06 -2.23 6.65
N ALA A 361 -6.48 -1.54 7.70
CA ALA A 361 -6.47 -2.07 9.06
C ALA A 361 -7.39 -3.30 9.21
N ILE A 362 -8.62 -3.24 8.69
CA ILE A 362 -9.58 -4.36 8.75
C ILE A 362 -9.04 -5.56 7.96
N ALA A 363 -8.51 -5.34 6.76
CA ALA A 363 -7.95 -6.39 5.92
C ALA A 363 -6.78 -7.12 6.62
N ILE A 364 -5.86 -6.36 7.23
CA ILE A 364 -4.73 -6.93 7.97
C ILE A 364 -5.19 -7.74 9.20
N MET A 365 -6.21 -7.28 9.91
CA MET A 365 -6.70 -7.95 11.13
C MET A 365 -7.51 -9.22 10.83
N ARG A 366 -8.24 -9.27 9.72
CA ARG A 366 -9.13 -10.38 9.35
C ARG A 366 -8.43 -11.47 8.54
N ILE A 367 -7.44 -11.10 7.73
CA ILE A 367 -6.73 -12.08 6.89
C ILE A 367 -5.64 -12.77 7.72
N PRO A 368 -5.66 -14.13 7.81
CA PRO A 368 -4.66 -14.91 8.53
C PRO A 368 -3.24 -14.61 8.06
N GLU A 369 -2.26 -14.69 8.97
CA GLU A 369 -0.85 -14.42 8.63
C GLU A 369 -0.32 -15.35 7.54
N THR A 370 -0.77 -16.63 7.58
CA THR A 370 -0.43 -17.66 6.59
C THR A 370 -1.15 -17.46 5.27
N GLY A 371 -0.89 -16.44 4.51
CA GLY A 371 -1.55 -16.17 3.22
C GLY A 371 -1.93 -14.70 3.04
N ARG A 372 -1.67 -13.87 4.05
CA ARG A 372 -1.94 -12.43 3.99
C ARG A 372 -1.27 -11.77 2.80
N GLY A 373 -0.01 -12.13 2.52
CA GLY A 373 0.73 -11.59 1.38
C GLY A 373 0.06 -11.90 0.04
N GLN A 374 -0.45 -13.13 -0.14
CA GLN A 374 -1.18 -13.55 -1.34
C GLN A 374 -2.52 -12.83 -1.49
N ALA A 375 -3.29 -12.77 -0.41
CA ALA A 375 -4.56 -12.07 -0.40
C ALA A 375 -4.38 -10.59 -0.76
N MET A 376 -3.39 -9.90 -0.17
CA MET A 376 -3.09 -8.50 -0.48
C MET A 376 -2.60 -8.32 -1.92
N ALA A 377 -1.82 -9.26 -2.47
CA ALA A 377 -1.39 -9.24 -3.87
C ALA A 377 -2.58 -9.37 -4.83
N ILE A 378 -3.55 -10.24 -4.51
CA ILE A 378 -4.78 -10.41 -5.30
C ILE A 378 -5.66 -9.17 -5.22
N ILE A 379 -5.88 -8.59 -4.03
CA ILE A 379 -6.61 -7.34 -3.87
C ILE A 379 -5.96 -6.24 -4.73
N GLY A 380 -4.63 -6.12 -4.67
CA GLY A 380 -3.88 -5.16 -5.48
C GLY A 380 -4.03 -5.42 -6.99
N GLY A 381 -4.00 -6.67 -7.43
CA GLY A 381 -4.22 -7.07 -8.83
C GLY A 381 -5.65 -6.75 -9.32
N MET A 382 -6.66 -7.06 -8.49
CA MET A 382 -8.06 -6.73 -8.79
C MET A 382 -8.27 -5.20 -8.88
N THR A 383 -7.68 -4.44 -7.96
CA THR A 383 -7.71 -2.98 -7.99
C THR A 383 -7.16 -2.44 -9.31
N ARG A 384 -5.99 -2.90 -9.73
CA ARG A 384 -5.38 -2.45 -11.00
C ARG A 384 -6.21 -2.81 -12.23
N ALA A 385 -6.77 -4.02 -12.28
CA ALA A 385 -7.65 -4.44 -13.37
C ALA A 385 -8.91 -3.56 -13.44
N VAL A 386 -9.50 -3.26 -12.29
CA VAL A 386 -10.67 -2.38 -12.19
C VAL A 386 -10.32 -0.93 -12.57
N THR A 387 -9.16 -0.41 -12.17
CA THR A 387 -8.69 0.93 -12.58
C THR A 387 -8.66 1.06 -14.10
N ILE A 388 -8.14 0.08 -14.84
CA ILE A 388 -8.12 0.12 -16.31
C ILE A 388 -9.53 0.22 -16.88
N GLY A 389 -10.46 -0.61 -16.42
CA GLY A 389 -11.87 -0.56 -16.84
C GLY A 389 -12.56 0.76 -16.48
N ALA A 390 -12.25 1.28 -15.30
CA ALA A 390 -12.80 2.54 -14.80
C ALA A 390 -12.35 3.77 -15.60
N LEU A 391 -11.09 3.83 -15.99
CA LEU A 391 -10.57 4.91 -16.86
C LEU A 391 -11.26 4.90 -18.24
N ALA A 392 -11.45 3.72 -18.82
CA ALA A 392 -12.23 3.59 -20.07
C ALA A 392 -13.69 4.03 -19.90
N LEU A 393 -14.31 3.65 -18.76
CA LEU A 393 -15.66 4.08 -18.40
C LEU A 393 -15.75 5.61 -18.24
N GLY A 394 -14.75 6.25 -17.63
CA GLY A 394 -14.66 7.70 -17.49
C GLY A 394 -14.62 8.41 -18.84
N GLY A 395 -13.79 7.91 -19.77
CA GLY A 395 -13.75 8.40 -21.15
C GLY A 395 -15.10 8.27 -21.87
N LEU A 396 -15.79 7.13 -21.71
CA LEU A 396 -17.10 6.88 -22.27
C LEU A 396 -18.17 7.82 -21.68
N LEU A 397 -18.24 7.93 -20.36
CA LEU A 397 -19.20 8.81 -19.68
C LEU A 397 -19.03 10.27 -20.10
N GLY A 398 -17.79 10.75 -20.18
CA GLY A 398 -17.51 12.13 -20.57
C GLY A 398 -17.76 12.41 -22.06
N ALA A 399 -17.73 11.39 -22.92
CA ALA A 399 -18.08 11.52 -24.32
C ALA A 399 -19.60 11.51 -24.58
N LEU A 400 -20.35 10.78 -23.72
CA LEU A 400 -21.81 10.59 -23.91
C LEU A 400 -22.66 11.55 -23.08
N LEU A 401 -22.17 12.01 -21.94
CA LEU A 401 -22.94 12.80 -20.98
C LEU A 401 -22.24 14.14 -20.69
N PRO A 402 -23.00 15.20 -20.37
CA PRO A 402 -22.43 16.43 -19.82
C PRO A 402 -21.60 16.11 -18.56
N ILE A 403 -20.47 16.79 -18.39
CA ILE A 403 -19.52 16.52 -17.29
C ILE A 403 -20.20 16.52 -15.91
N ARG A 404 -21.07 17.50 -15.65
CA ARG A 404 -21.84 17.58 -14.39
C ARG A 404 -22.73 16.36 -14.17
N VAL A 405 -23.39 15.87 -15.23
CA VAL A 405 -24.25 14.67 -15.16
C VAL A 405 -23.43 13.43 -14.87
N SER A 406 -22.25 13.31 -15.46
CA SER A 406 -21.32 12.19 -15.20
C SER A 406 -20.91 12.12 -13.71
N PHE A 407 -20.58 13.27 -13.09
CA PHE A 407 -20.31 13.35 -11.66
C PHE A 407 -21.53 13.00 -10.80
N LEU A 408 -22.72 13.44 -11.20
CA LEU A 408 -23.96 13.10 -10.49
C LEU A 408 -24.24 11.59 -10.55
N VAL A 409 -24.16 10.99 -11.73
CA VAL A 409 -24.35 9.54 -11.93
C VAL A 409 -23.33 8.74 -11.11
N ALA A 410 -22.06 9.15 -11.14
CA ALA A 410 -21.00 8.54 -10.35
C ALA A 410 -21.28 8.66 -8.84
N GLY A 411 -21.68 9.82 -8.36
CA GLY A 411 -22.00 10.07 -6.96
C GLY A 411 -23.21 9.26 -6.48
N VAL A 412 -24.32 9.29 -7.24
CA VAL A 412 -25.54 8.51 -6.91
C VAL A 412 -25.24 7.01 -6.93
N GLY A 413 -24.56 6.51 -7.98
CA GLY A 413 -24.16 5.12 -8.07
C GLY A 413 -23.27 4.68 -6.90
N GLY A 414 -22.32 5.53 -6.51
CA GLY A 414 -21.46 5.30 -5.37
C GLY A 414 -22.20 5.27 -4.04
N VAL A 415 -23.16 6.17 -3.81
CA VAL A 415 -24.02 6.17 -2.60
C VAL A 415 -24.86 4.90 -2.53
N LEU A 416 -25.49 4.51 -3.66
CA LEU A 416 -26.29 3.28 -3.71
C LEU A 416 -25.44 2.04 -3.39
N ALA A 417 -24.23 1.96 -3.94
CA ALA A 417 -23.30 0.88 -3.63
C ALA A 417 -22.85 0.90 -2.16
N ALA A 418 -22.55 2.07 -1.60
CA ALA A 418 -22.21 2.22 -0.19
C ALA A 418 -23.34 1.76 0.73
N LEU A 419 -24.59 2.11 0.41
CA LEU A 419 -25.77 1.65 1.13
C LEU A 419 -25.98 0.13 1.01
N ALA A 420 -25.78 -0.44 -0.18
CA ALA A 420 -25.87 -1.89 -0.41
C ALA A 420 -24.81 -2.66 0.41
N VAL A 421 -23.56 -2.19 0.40
CA VAL A 421 -22.48 -2.77 1.22
C VAL A 421 -22.80 -2.65 2.70
N THR A 422 -23.30 -1.49 3.14
CA THR A 422 -23.69 -1.24 4.56
C THR A 422 -24.83 -2.17 4.98
N ALA A 423 -25.87 -2.29 4.18
CA ALA A 423 -27.01 -3.19 4.43
C ALA A 423 -26.61 -4.67 4.49
N TYR A 424 -25.60 -5.06 3.71
CA TYR A 424 -25.07 -6.42 3.73
C TYR A 424 -24.16 -6.69 4.93
N VAL A 425 -23.27 -5.76 5.25
CA VAL A 425 -22.18 -5.94 6.22
C VAL A 425 -22.66 -5.74 7.66
N LEU A 426 -23.47 -4.69 7.91
CA LEU A 426 -23.79 -4.27 9.28
C LEU A 426 -24.57 -5.33 10.09
N PRO A 427 -25.59 -6.02 9.53
CA PRO A 427 -26.31 -7.07 10.26
C PRO A 427 -25.46 -8.30 10.55
N ARG A 428 -24.55 -8.65 9.63
CA ARG A 428 -23.66 -9.82 9.79
C ARG A 428 -22.60 -9.60 10.84
N TYR A 429 -21.99 -8.42 10.85
CA TYR A 429 -21.02 -8.03 11.87
C TYR A 429 -21.64 -7.93 13.27
N GLY A 430 -22.86 -7.45 13.37
CA GLY A 430 -23.63 -7.41 14.63
C GLY A 430 -23.90 -8.80 15.19
N ARG A 431 -24.23 -9.78 14.33
CA ARG A 431 -24.45 -11.18 14.73
C ARG A 431 -23.17 -11.87 15.17
N GLU A 432 -22.05 -11.65 14.46
CA GLU A 432 -20.74 -12.18 14.87
C GLU A 432 -20.31 -11.65 16.23
N GLY A 433 -20.50 -10.35 16.50
CA GLY A 433 -20.23 -9.73 17.80
C GLY A 433 -21.10 -10.27 18.92
N ALA A 434 -22.37 -10.51 18.66
CA ALA A 434 -23.29 -11.12 19.61
C ALA A 434 -22.96 -12.59 19.89
N ALA A 435 -22.61 -13.36 18.84
CA ALA A 435 -22.20 -14.76 18.99
C ALA A 435 -20.89 -14.92 19.76
N ALA A 436 -19.93 -13.98 19.60
CA ALA A 436 -18.68 -13.98 20.34
C ALA A 436 -18.85 -13.55 21.82
N ALA A 437 -19.88 -12.78 22.15
CA ALA A 437 -20.18 -12.33 23.51
C ALA A 437 -20.87 -13.40 24.38
N VAL A 438 -21.59 -14.32 23.76
CA VAL A 438 -22.35 -15.38 24.48
C VAL A 438 -21.43 -16.33 25.25
N PRO A 439 -20.29 -16.85 24.75
CA PRO A 439 -19.40 -17.69 25.55
C PRO A 439 -18.74 -16.98 26.73
N ALA A 440 -18.42 -15.68 26.56
CA ALA A 440 -17.82 -14.87 27.63
C ALA A 440 -18.80 -14.58 28.77
N ALA A 441 -20.09 -14.38 28.48
CA ALA A 441 -21.13 -14.21 29.48
C ALA A 441 -21.43 -15.53 30.19
N ALA A 442 -21.38 -16.67 29.47
CA ALA A 442 -21.58 -17.99 30.07
C ALA A 442 -20.45 -18.39 31.03
N THR A 443 -19.20 -18.05 30.69
CA THR A 443 -18.04 -18.27 31.59
C THR A 443 -18.02 -17.34 32.80
N LEU A 444 -18.44 -16.09 32.66
CA LEU A 444 -18.63 -15.14 33.79
C LEU A 444 -19.78 -15.57 34.69
N GLY A 445 -20.93 -16.02 34.15
CA GLY A 445 -22.05 -16.54 34.89
C GLY A 445 -21.74 -17.82 35.66
N ALA A 446 -20.87 -18.69 35.07
CA ALA A 446 -20.40 -19.91 35.75
C ALA A 446 -19.41 -19.61 36.90
N ALA A 447 -18.54 -18.61 36.73
CA ALA A 447 -17.61 -18.18 37.77
C ALA A 447 -18.33 -17.51 38.99
N THR A 448 -19.37 -16.72 38.73
CA THR A 448 -20.17 -16.08 39.81
C THR A 448 -21.09 -17.06 40.51
N SER A 449 -21.51 -18.17 39.92
CA SER A 449 -22.32 -19.20 40.56
C SER A 449 -21.50 -20.13 41.44
N VAL A 450 -20.18 -20.29 41.21
CA VAL A 450 -19.26 -21.07 42.06
C VAL A 450 -18.92 -20.30 43.34
N ASP A 451 -18.75 -18.99 43.29
CA ASP A 451 -18.49 -18.14 44.47
C ASP A 451 -19.74 -17.95 45.34
N GLY A 452 -20.95 -18.01 44.76
CA GLY A 452 -22.21 -17.95 45.50
C GLY A 452 -22.56 -19.22 46.29
N ALA A 453 -22.03 -20.39 45.87
CA ALA A 453 -22.26 -21.67 46.57
C ALA A 453 -21.29 -21.89 47.73
N ALA A 454 -20.15 -21.18 47.77
CA ALA A 454 -19.19 -21.28 48.89
C ALA A 454 -19.51 -20.36 50.07
N ALA A 455 -20.49 -19.41 49.91
CA ALA A 455 -20.82 -18.43 50.95
C ALA A 455 -22.03 -18.81 51.88
N SER A 456 -22.67 -19.97 51.66
CA SER A 456 -23.91 -20.35 52.44
C SER A 456 -23.78 -21.56 53.35
N GLY A 457 -22.59 -22.00 53.68
CA GLY A 457 -22.41 -23.16 54.59
C GLY A 457 -21.33 -22.91 55.63
N GLY A 458 -21.67 -22.46 56.80
CA GLY A 458 -20.74 -22.49 57.95
C GLY A 458 -20.90 -21.37 58.96
N GLN A 459 -21.93 -21.43 59.79
CA GLN A 459 -21.90 -20.82 61.11
C GLN A 459 -21.61 -21.91 62.13
N GLN A 460 -20.82 -21.50 63.17
CA GLN A 460 -20.49 -22.18 64.46
C GLN A 460 -19.25 -23.13 64.36
N GLU A 461 -18.13 -22.87 65.02
CA GLU A 461 -17.91 -22.67 66.47
C GLU A 461 -16.52 -22.09 66.72
N ALA A 462 -16.42 -21.27 67.75
CA ALA A 462 -15.21 -20.73 68.36
C ALA A 462 -14.39 -21.79 69.07
N VAL A 463 -13.10 -21.59 69.26
CA VAL A 463 -12.29 -21.61 70.47
C VAL A 463 -10.80 -21.62 70.18
N ALA A 464 -10.15 -20.55 70.63
CA ALA A 464 -8.83 -20.41 71.27
C ALA A 464 -7.56 -21.14 70.74
N ASP A 465 -6.56 -20.32 70.47
CA ASP A 465 -5.28 -20.29 71.16
C ASP A 465 -4.08 -21.05 70.56
N GLN A 466 -2.95 -20.34 70.60
CA GLN A 466 -1.54 -20.81 70.57
C GLN A 466 -0.77 -20.89 69.25
N VAL A 467 0.02 -19.86 69.10
CA VAL A 467 1.38 -19.90 68.50
C VAL A 467 2.29 -20.76 69.43
N PRO A 468 3.25 -21.58 68.96
CA PRO A 468 4.57 -21.06 68.70
C PRO A 468 5.43 -21.77 67.58
N HIS A 469 6.36 -20.99 67.10
CA HIS A 469 7.78 -21.23 66.72
C HIS A 469 8.37 -22.60 66.34
N PHE A 470 9.21 -22.50 65.31
CA PHE A 470 10.50 -23.19 65.04
C PHE A 470 10.51 -24.68 64.65
N GLY A 471 11.34 -24.93 63.63
CA GLY A 471 12.09 -26.14 63.49
C GLY A 471 12.39 -26.53 62.06
N GLU A 472 13.65 -26.42 61.71
CA GLU A 472 14.34 -26.99 60.57
C GLU A 472 14.17 -28.50 60.46
N GLU A 473 14.54 -29.00 59.26
CA GLU A 473 15.17 -30.23 58.90
C GLU A 473 14.39 -31.30 58.10
N SER A 474 14.99 -31.46 56.92
CA SER A 474 15.47 -32.71 56.32
C SER A 474 14.48 -33.79 55.86
N GLY A 475 14.65 -34.14 54.59
CA GLY A 475 14.79 -35.55 54.20
C GLY A 475 13.62 -36.20 53.45
N ALA A 476 13.99 -36.62 52.26
CA ALA A 476 13.67 -37.91 51.65
C ALA A 476 12.42 -38.06 50.74
N GLU A 477 12.79 -38.36 49.50
CA GLU A 477 12.23 -39.41 48.62
C GLU A 477 10.82 -39.27 48.00
N GLY A 478 10.87 -39.32 46.66
CA GLY A 478 9.83 -39.31 45.64
C GLY A 478 8.81 -40.46 45.69
N PRO A 479 8.00 -40.66 44.67
CA PRO A 479 8.46 -41.05 43.32
C PRO A 479 7.65 -40.56 42.11
N GLY A 480 8.34 -40.55 40.96
CA GLY A 480 7.85 -41.15 39.72
C GLY A 480 6.93 -40.33 38.81
N VAL A 481 7.53 -39.65 37.80
CA VAL A 481 6.86 -39.28 36.55
C VAL A 481 7.61 -39.91 35.38
N PRO A 482 6.96 -40.62 34.45
CA PRO A 482 7.66 -41.27 33.34
C PRO A 482 8.04 -40.32 32.22
N VAL A 483 9.31 -40.38 31.87
CA VAL A 483 9.92 -39.72 30.69
C VAL A 483 9.65 -40.56 29.46
N LEU A 484 9.09 -39.98 28.44
CA LEU A 484 9.05 -40.54 27.08
C LEU A 484 10.35 -40.18 26.36
N ALA A 485 11.08 -41.21 25.96
CA ALA A 485 12.33 -41.15 25.22
C ALA A 485 12.12 -40.90 23.73
N PRO A 486 13.09 -40.28 23.01
CA PRO A 486 13.06 -40.16 21.56
C PRO A 486 13.61 -41.42 20.89
N ALA A 487 12.94 -41.83 19.82
CA ALA A 487 13.33 -42.92 18.94
C ALA A 487 14.55 -42.53 18.08
N GLN A 488 15.63 -43.29 18.28
CA GLN A 488 16.73 -43.46 17.32
C GLN A 488 16.50 -44.75 16.55
N GLU A 489 16.49 -44.68 15.25
CA GLU A 489 16.72 -45.82 14.35
C GLU A 489 17.62 -45.35 13.20
N ARG A 490 18.85 -45.81 13.28
CA ARG A 490 19.58 -46.86 12.53
C ARG A 490 19.70 -46.62 11.04
N LEU A 491 20.88 -46.27 10.64
CA LEU A 491 21.44 -46.59 9.34
C LEU A 491 22.84 -47.20 9.56
N GLN A 492 22.91 -48.50 9.41
CA GLN A 492 24.11 -49.25 9.05
C GLN A 492 23.84 -49.93 7.70
N GLY A 493 24.78 -49.83 6.79
CA GLY A 493 24.74 -50.54 5.50
C GLY A 493 25.82 -50.03 4.54
N THR A 494 26.98 -50.59 4.69
CA THR A 494 28.16 -50.70 3.85
C THR A 494 27.89 -50.99 2.38
N GLY A 495 28.76 -50.49 1.49
CA GLY A 495 28.99 -51.10 0.18
C GLY A 495 29.60 -50.17 -0.87
N ASP A 496 30.92 -50.25 -0.98
CA ASP A 496 31.78 -50.21 -2.18
C ASP A 496 31.58 -49.20 -3.32
N LEU A 497 32.68 -48.45 -3.50
CA LEU A 497 33.09 -47.85 -4.77
C LEU A 497 33.52 -48.93 -5.78
N PRO A 498 33.50 -48.70 -7.10
CA PRO A 498 34.72 -48.27 -7.78
C PRO A 498 34.60 -47.24 -8.94
N ASP A 499 35.73 -46.58 -9.10
CA ASP A 499 36.33 -45.84 -10.21
C ASP A 499 35.70 -45.81 -11.61
N GLY A 500 35.77 -44.60 -12.21
CA GLY A 500 36.19 -44.58 -13.60
C GLY A 500 35.48 -43.61 -14.53
N GLN A 501 36.28 -42.63 -15.05
CA GLN A 501 36.24 -42.01 -16.37
C GLN A 501 35.42 -40.72 -16.60
N VAL A 502 36.15 -39.66 -16.61
CA VAL A 502 36.42 -38.63 -17.66
C VAL A 502 35.72 -38.87 -19.01
N ALA A 503 34.93 -37.88 -19.42
CA ALA A 503 34.88 -37.44 -20.83
C ALA A 503 34.40 -35.97 -20.96
N VAL A 504 35.25 -35.17 -21.50
CA VAL A 504 35.13 -33.85 -22.13
C VAL A 504 34.30 -33.97 -23.40
N ALA A 505 33.44 -33.00 -23.70
CA ALA A 505 33.25 -32.32 -25.00
C ALA A 505 31.79 -31.77 -25.10
N ARG A 506 31.65 -30.66 -25.36
CA ARG A 506 31.54 -29.46 -26.18
C ARG A 506 30.56 -28.44 -25.65
#